data_62c50b03a31f2343e92f7dea2f7e6af1
#
_entry.id   62c50b03a31f2343e92f7dea2f7e6af1
#
_cell.length_a   1.000
_cell.length_b   1.000
_cell.length_c   1.000
_cell.angle_alpha   90.00
_cell.angle_beta   90.00
_cell.angle_gamma   90.00
#
_symmetry.space_group_name_H-M   'P 1'
#
loop_
_entity.id
_entity.type
_entity.pdbx_description
1 polymer ?
#
loop_
_entity_poly.entity_id
_entity_poly.type
_entity_poly.pdbx_seq_one_letter_code
_entity_poly.pdbx_strand_id
1 'polypeptide(L)'
;MTQTLQFGIDRLLAEPTLRRPLAGRRVALLAHPASVTADLTHTLDALAALPDLTLSAAFGPQHGLRGDKQDNMVESPEFIDPLHGIPVFSLYGEVRRPTDAMMDSFDVLLVDLQDLGCRIYTFITTLRYVLEAAA
;
A
#
# COMPACT_ATOMS: atom_id res chain seq x y z
N MET A 1 25.88 3.99 -21.50
CA MET A 1 25.03 3.08 -20.70
C MET A 1 23.73 3.81 -20.40
N THR A 2 22.62 3.39 -20.96
CA THR A 2 21.30 3.91 -20.61
C THR A 2 20.95 3.41 -19.22
N GLN A 3 20.90 4.28 -18.21
CA GLN A 3 20.36 3.94 -16.92
C GLN A 3 18.86 3.70 -17.09
N THR A 4 18.42 2.48 -16.86
CA THR A 4 17.00 2.14 -16.81
C THR A 4 16.44 2.68 -15.50
N LEU A 5 15.35 3.46 -15.56
CA LEU A 5 14.63 3.90 -14.38
C LEU A 5 14.09 2.66 -13.64
N GLN A 6 14.34 2.59 -12.34
CA GLN A 6 13.79 1.56 -11.47
C GLN A 6 12.97 2.21 -10.36
N PHE A 7 11.74 1.76 -10.20
CA PHE A 7 10.91 2.15 -9.05
C PHE A 7 11.36 1.43 -7.77
N GLY A 8 10.98 1.96 -6.63
CA GLY A 8 11.29 1.34 -5.34
C GLY A 8 10.76 -0.08 -5.23
N ILE A 9 9.56 -0.34 -5.76
CA ILE A 9 8.98 -1.67 -5.81
C ILE A 9 9.81 -2.64 -6.66
N ASP A 10 10.25 -2.24 -7.85
CA ASP A 10 11.06 -3.11 -8.72
C ASP A 10 12.38 -3.51 -8.02
N ARG A 11 12.99 -2.56 -7.31
CA ARG A 11 14.19 -2.85 -6.52
C ARG A 11 13.90 -3.80 -5.36
N LEU A 12 12.80 -3.58 -4.62
CA LEU A 12 12.41 -4.46 -3.52
C LEU A 12 12.20 -5.90 -4.00
N LEU A 13 11.59 -6.07 -5.18
CA LEU A 13 11.39 -7.38 -5.80
C LEU A 13 12.71 -8.03 -6.25
N ALA A 14 13.61 -7.25 -6.86
CA ALA A 14 14.87 -7.75 -7.43
C ALA A 14 15.97 -8.00 -6.39
N GLU A 15 15.98 -7.25 -5.27
CA GLU A 15 17.07 -7.23 -4.30
C GLU A 15 16.66 -7.89 -2.97
N PRO A 16 16.98 -9.18 -2.73
CA PRO A 16 16.64 -9.85 -1.48
C PRO A 16 17.20 -9.16 -0.22
N THR A 17 18.29 -8.42 -0.36
CA THR A 17 18.90 -7.67 0.75
C THR A 17 17.98 -6.57 1.28
N LEU A 18 17.14 -5.97 0.43
CA LEU A 18 16.15 -4.97 0.84
C LEU A 18 14.98 -5.61 1.59
N ARG A 19 14.71 -6.90 1.36
CA ARG A 19 13.64 -7.63 2.04
C ARG A 19 14.05 -8.23 3.39
N ARG A 20 15.34 -8.29 3.70
CA ARG A 20 15.83 -8.85 4.98
C ARG A 20 15.13 -8.26 6.22
N PRO A 21 14.91 -6.93 6.32
CA PRO A 21 14.20 -6.35 7.47
C PRO A 21 12.75 -6.79 7.60
N LEU A 22 12.16 -7.36 6.54
CA LEU A 22 10.76 -7.80 6.48
C LEU A 22 10.61 -9.28 6.84
N ALA A 23 11.71 -10.02 6.89
CA ALA A 23 11.68 -11.47 7.11
C ALA A 23 11.04 -11.83 8.46
N GLY A 24 10.05 -12.72 8.43
CA GLY A 24 9.31 -13.16 9.61
C GLY A 24 8.38 -12.12 10.23
N ARG A 25 8.19 -10.98 9.59
CA ARG A 25 7.28 -9.92 10.04
C ARG A 25 5.97 -9.94 9.26
N ARG A 26 4.90 -9.48 9.92
CA ARG A 26 3.63 -9.20 9.25
C ARG A 26 3.78 -7.87 8.52
N VAL A 27 3.68 -7.90 7.19
CA VAL A 27 3.86 -6.73 6.35
C VAL A 27 2.51 -6.24 5.85
N ALA A 28 2.23 -4.94 6.00
CA ALA A 28 1.10 -4.29 5.35
C ALA A 28 1.58 -3.39 4.21
N LEU A 29 0.67 -3.09 3.28
CA LEU A 29 0.92 -2.22 2.15
C LEU A 29 -0.07 -1.07 2.12
N LEU A 30 0.41 0.16 2.11
CA LEU A 30 -0.37 1.35 1.76
C LEU A 30 -0.11 1.69 0.28
N ALA A 31 -1.12 1.54 -0.54
CA ALA A 31 -1.00 1.70 -1.99
C ALA A 31 -2.29 2.22 -2.61
N HIS A 32 -2.22 2.62 -3.87
CA HIS A 32 -3.34 3.12 -4.66
C HIS A 32 -3.32 2.49 -6.07
N PRO A 33 -4.29 2.79 -6.95
CA PRO A 33 -4.38 2.12 -8.26
C PRO A 33 -3.16 2.27 -9.16
N ALA A 34 -2.37 3.34 -9.01
CA ALA A 34 -1.15 3.54 -9.79
C ALA A 34 0.12 2.99 -9.12
N SER A 35 -0.01 2.29 -7.99
CA SER A 35 1.09 1.56 -7.34
C SER A 35 1.37 0.28 -8.12
N VAL A 36 2.22 0.39 -9.13
CA VAL A 36 2.53 -0.68 -10.07
C VAL A 36 4.04 -0.81 -10.29
N THR A 37 4.45 -1.99 -10.65
CA THR A 37 5.81 -2.30 -11.13
C THR A 37 6.04 -1.75 -12.53
N ALA A 38 7.26 -1.84 -13.04
CA ALA A 38 7.61 -1.40 -14.40
C ALA A 38 6.83 -2.15 -15.50
N ASP A 39 6.36 -3.36 -15.23
CA ASP A 39 5.52 -4.16 -16.14
C ASP A 39 4.01 -4.01 -15.89
N LEU A 40 3.61 -3.01 -15.09
CA LEU A 40 2.24 -2.68 -14.74
C LEU A 40 1.51 -3.71 -13.85
N THR A 41 2.24 -4.60 -13.19
CA THR A 41 1.67 -5.46 -12.15
C THR A 41 1.40 -4.63 -10.90
N HIS A 42 0.21 -4.71 -10.32
CA HIS A 42 -0.09 -3.98 -9.09
C HIS A 42 0.83 -4.44 -7.96
N THR A 43 1.33 -3.49 -7.17
CA THR A 43 2.31 -3.74 -6.09
C THR A 43 1.83 -4.79 -5.09
N LEU A 44 0.54 -4.82 -4.76
CA LEU A 44 -0.03 -5.84 -3.88
C LEU A 44 0.18 -7.25 -4.44
N ASP A 45 -0.10 -7.45 -5.73
CA ASP A 45 -0.01 -8.74 -6.38
C ASP A 45 1.46 -9.19 -6.52
N ALA A 46 2.33 -8.23 -6.84
CA ALA A 46 3.77 -8.49 -6.94
C ALA A 46 4.38 -8.90 -5.60
N LEU A 47 3.99 -8.25 -4.50
CA LEU A 47 4.44 -8.58 -3.15
C LEU A 47 3.86 -9.91 -2.66
N ALA A 48 2.58 -10.19 -2.96
CA ALA A 48 1.93 -11.44 -2.59
C ALA A 48 2.55 -12.67 -3.27
N ALA A 49 3.20 -12.48 -4.42
CA ALA A 49 3.92 -13.54 -5.13
C ALA A 49 5.28 -13.88 -4.51
N LEU A 50 5.79 -13.07 -3.58
CA LEU A 50 7.09 -13.31 -2.94
C LEU A 50 6.97 -14.37 -1.83
N PRO A 51 7.72 -15.49 -1.93
CA PRO A 51 7.63 -16.55 -0.94
C PRO A 51 8.27 -16.21 0.42
N ASP A 52 9.10 -15.19 0.44
CA ASP A 52 9.85 -14.73 1.62
C ASP A 52 9.19 -13.54 2.34
N LEU A 53 7.97 -13.16 1.94
CA LEU A 53 7.23 -12.04 2.50
C LEU A 53 5.82 -12.48 2.93
N THR A 54 5.40 -12.06 4.13
CA THR A 54 4.06 -12.34 4.65
C THR A 54 3.23 -11.05 4.64
N LEU A 55 2.35 -10.93 3.66
CA LEU A 55 1.35 -9.85 3.65
C LEU A 55 0.24 -10.17 4.64
N SER A 56 -0.06 -9.23 5.54
CA SER A 56 -1.11 -9.37 6.56
C SER A 56 -2.29 -8.43 6.33
N ALA A 57 -2.07 -7.29 5.70
CA ALA A 57 -3.10 -6.29 5.44
C ALA A 57 -2.70 -5.37 4.28
N ALA A 58 -3.67 -4.63 3.77
CA ALA A 58 -3.44 -3.50 2.88
C ALA A 58 -4.30 -2.30 3.27
N PHE A 59 -3.88 -1.11 2.86
CA PHE A 59 -4.56 0.16 3.08
C PHE A 59 -4.76 0.87 1.75
N GLY A 60 -5.97 1.37 1.53
CA GLY A 60 -6.30 2.20 0.38
C GLY A 60 -6.61 3.63 0.81
N PRO A 61 -6.01 4.64 0.17
CA PRO A 61 -6.39 6.04 0.33
C PRO A 61 -7.66 6.35 -0.48
N GLN A 62 -7.93 7.62 -0.76
CA GLN A 62 -9.00 8.03 -1.67
C GLN A 62 -8.92 7.25 -3.00
N HIS A 63 -10.06 6.85 -3.53
CA HIS A 63 -10.24 5.97 -4.71
C HIS A 63 -9.87 4.50 -4.51
N GLY A 64 -9.55 4.10 -3.29
CA GLY A 64 -9.28 2.71 -2.94
C GLY A 64 -7.94 2.18 -3.40
N LEU A 65 -7.75 0.89 -3.22
CA LEU A 65 -6.50 0.21 -3.53
C LEU A 65 -6.36 -0.15 -5.01
N ARG A 66 -7.46 -0.55 -5.66
CA ARG A 66 -7.45 -1.09 -7.03
C ARG A 66 -8.16 -0.22 -8.08
N GLY A 67 -8.61 0.98 -7.72
CA GLY A 67 -9.24 1.91 -8.66
C GLY A 67 -10.68 1.57 -9.04
N ASP A 68 -11.32 0.71 -8.30
CA ASP A 68 -12.74 0.37 -8.46
C ASP A 68 -13.69 1.44 -7.89
N LYS A 69 -13.15 2.40 -7.14
CA LYS A 69 -13.85 3.52 -6.51
C LYS A 69 -13.48 4.84 -7.18
N GLN A 70 -13.93 5.02 -8.40
CA GLN A 70 -13.54 6.15 -9.26
C GLN A 70 -14.31 7.45 -8.98
N ASP A 71 -15.44 7.38 -8.29
CA ASP A 71 -16.28 8.56 -8.09
C ASP A 71 -15.71 9.47 -7.01
N ASN A 72 -15.72 10.78 -7.28
CA ASN A 72 -15.21 11.77 -6.36
C ASN A 72 -16.01 11.78 -5.05
N MET A 73 -15.31 11.76 -3.93
CA MET A 73 -15.86 11.90 -2.59
C MET A 73 -16.81 10.78 -2.13
N VAL A 74 -16.87 9.66 -2.86
CA VAL A 74 -17.57 8.47 -2.39
C VAL A 74 -16.65 7.70 -1.44
N GLU A 75 -17.15 7.41 -0.25
CA GLU A 75 -16.45 6.60 0.74
C GLU A 75 -16.33 5.16 0.26
N SER A 76 -15.20 4.54 0.57
CA SER A 76 -14.93 3.14 0.24
C SER A 76 -15.00 2.29 1.50
N PRO A 77 -15.83 1.23 1.57
CA PRO A 77 -15.84 0.32 2.70
C PRO A 77 -14.58 -0.52 2.75
N GLU A 78 -14.29 -1.06 3.93
CA GLU A 78 -13.30 -2.11 4.11
C GLU A 78 -13.78 -3.42 3.48
N PHE A 79 -12.86 -4.24 3.02
CA PHE A 79 -13.18 -5.55 2.43
C PHE A 79 -12.01 -6.54 2.60
N ILE A 80 -12.29 -7.80 2.33
CA ILE A 80 -11.24 -8.83 2.23
C ILE A 80 -10.87 -8.95 0.75
N ASP A 81 -9.58 -8.81 0.41
CA ASP A 81 -9.12 -8.99 -0.96
C ASP A 81 -9.41 -10.43 -1.42
N PRO A 82 -10.17 -10.61 -2.51
CA PRO A 82 -10.62 -11.94 -2.92
C PRO A 82 -9.49 -12.82 -3.48
N LEU A 83 -8.39 -12.22 -3.91
CA LEU A 83 -7.26 -12.95 -4.47
C LEU A 83 -6.28 -13.44 -3.39
N HIS A 84 -6.06 -12.62 -2.37
CA HIS A 84 -5.02 -12.86 -1.37
C HIS A 84 -5.59 -13.17 0.03
N GLY A 85 -6.90 -12.98 0.24
CA GLY A 85 -7.56 -13.27 1.50
C GLY A 85 -7.15 -12.37 2.68
N ILE A 86 -6.55 -11.22 2.40
CA ILE A 86 -6.13 -10.25 3.41
C ILE A 86 -7.14 -9.11 3.56
N PRO A 87 -7.27 -8.50 4.75
CA PRO A 87 -8.08 -7.31 4.92
C PRO A 87 -7.48 -6.12 4.16
N VAL A 88 -8.35 -5.38 3.50
CA VAL A 88 -8.05 -4.08 2.89
C VAL A 88 -8.83 -3.01 3.63
N PHE A 89 -8.11 -2.22 4.40
CA PHE A 89 -8.66 -1.12 5.17
C PHE A 89 -8.77 0.14 4.32
N SER A 90 -9.88 0.86 4.48
CA SER A 90 -10.09 2.13 3.81
C SER A 90 -9.68 3.29 4.71
N LEU A 91 -8.76 4.11 4.23
CA LEU A 91 -8.43 5.41 4.84
C LEU A 91 -9.16 6.57 4.15
N TYR A 92 -10.22 6.24 3.44
CA TYR A 92 -11.18 7.17 2.85
C TYR A 92 -12.62 6.64 2.95
N GLY A 93 -12.95 6.08 4.09
CA GLY A 93 -14.25 5.54 4.45
C GLY A 93 -14.74 6.14 5.76
N GLU A 94 -15.15 5.30 6.67
CA GLU A 94 -15.58 5.68 8.00
C GLU A 94 -14.50 6.46 8.77
N VAL A 95 -13.23 6.10 8.55
CA VAL A 95 -12.08 6.76 9.17
C VAL A 95 -11.11 7.33 8.12
N ARG A 96 -10.36 8.37 8.50
CA ARG A 96 -9.24 8.93 7.73
C ARG A 96 -7.89 8.62 8.38
N ARG A 97 -7.89 8.36 9.67
CA ARG A 97 -6.73 7.93 10.45
C ARG A 97 -6.86 6.45 10.73
N PRO A 98 -5.79 5.66 10.62
CA PRO A 98 -5.83 4.28 11.05
C PRO A 98 -6.24 4.18 12.52
N THR A 99 -7.07 3.20 12.84
CA THR A 99 -7.40 2.84 14.22
C THR A 99 -6.30 1.97 14.82
N ASP A 100 -6.27 1.86 16.14
CA ASP A 100 -5.32 0.97 16.83
C ASP A 100 -5.46 -0.48 16.34
N ALA A 101 -6.69 -0.95 16.14
CA ALA A 101 -6.93 -2.30 15.60
C ALA A 101 -6.35 -2.51 14.20
N MET A 102 -6.40 -1.49 13.33
CA MET A 102 -5.75 -1.55 12.02
C MET A 102 -4.22 -1.58 12.17
N MET A 103 -3.66 -0.78 13.08
CA MET A 103 -2.23 -0.74 13.34
C MET A 103 -1.71 -2.04 13.95
N ASP A 104 -2.50 -2.72 14.76
CA ASP A 104 -2.17 -4.03 15.35
C ASP A 104 -2.14 -5.19 14.32
N SER A 105 -2.62 -4.97 13.10
CA SER A 105 -2.68 -6.00 12.07
C SER A 105 -1.33 -6.30 11.39
N PHE A 106 -0.31 -5.48 11.61
CA PHE A 106 1.01 -5.61 10.97
C PHE A 106 2.15 -5.16 11.88
N ASP A 107 3.38 -5.49 11.50
CA ASP A 107 4.61 -5.09 12.18
C ASP A 107 5.40 -4.05 11.36
N VAL A 108 5.27 -4.09 10.04
CA VAL A 108 5.95 -3.19 9.10
C VAL A 108 4.97 -2.74 8.02
N LEU A 109 4.94 -1.44 7.75
CA LEU A 109 4.17 -0.88 6.65
C LEU A 109 5.09 -0.49 5.50
N LEU A 110 4.83 -1.04 4.32
CA LEU A 110 5.37 -0.55 3.07
C LEU A 110 4.43 0.53 2.50
N VAL A 111 5.01 1.59 1.99
CA VAL A 111 4.26 2.71 1.39
C VAL A 111 4.66 2.83 -0.07
N ASP A 112 3.68 2.68 -0.94
CA ASP A 112 3.82 2.88 -2.38
C ASP A 112 2.72 3.84 -2.85
N LEU A 113 2.93 5.11 -2.59
CA LEU A 113 2.03 6.20 -2.96
C LEU A 113 2.76 7.15 -3.91
N GLN A 114 2.12 7.46 -5.02
CA GLN A 114 2.59 8.45 -5.97
C GLN A 114 1.79 9.73 -5.78
N ASP A 115 2.46 10.79 -5.33
CA ASP A 115 1.90 12.12 -5.17
C ASP A 115 2.61 13.08 -6.13
N LEU A 116 1.87 13.70 -7.02
CA LEU A 116 2.41 14.60 -8.04
C LEU A 116 2.64 16.03 -7.52
N GLY A 117 2.43 16.27 -6.23
CA GLY A 117 2.58 17.59 -5.63
C GLY A 117 1.45 18.56 -5.99
N CYS A 118 0.33 18.05 -6.48
CA CYS A 118 -0.85 18.85 -6.78
C CYS A 118 -1.77 18.94 -5.56
N ARG A 119 -2.36 20.12 -5.34
CA ARG A 119 -3.27 20.37 -4.21
C ARG A 119 -4.45 19.40 -4.11
N ILE A 120 -4.92 18.89 -5.22
CA ILE A 120 -6.04 17.94 -5.28
C ILE A 120 -5.70 16.54 -4.73
N TYR A 121 -4.42 16.19 -4.63
CA TYR A 121 -3.99 14.90 -4.09
C TYR A 121 -4.07 14.91 -2.55
N THR A 122 -4.71 13.89 -2.00
CA THR A 122 -4.86 13.70 -0.55
C THR A 122 -3.86 12.71 0.05
N PHE A 123 -3.02 12.09 -0.77
CA PHE A 123 -2.14 11.00 -0.36
C PHE A 123 -1.09 11.42 0.67
N ILE A 124 -0.55 12.62 0.55
CA ILE A 124 0.39 13.15 1.56
C ILE A 124 -0.27 13.30 2.94
N THR A 125 -1.55 13.65 2.99
CA THR A 125 -2.31 13.71 4.24
C THR A 125 -2.56 12.32 4.80
N THR A 126 -2.89 11.35 3.95
CA THR A 126 -3.04 9.94 4.34
C THR A 126 -1.73 9.41 4.92
N LEU A 127 -0.60 9.63 4.25
CA LEU A 127 0.72 9.25 4.74
C LEU A 127 1.03 9.88 6.10
N ARG A 128 0.74 11.19 6.25
CA ARG A 128 0.93 11.89 7.53
C ARG A 128 0.14 11.22 8.66
N TYR A 129 -1.14 10.91 8.44
CA TYR A 129 -1.98 10.26 9.46
C TYR A 129 -1.48 8.86 9.83
N VAL A 130 -0.97 8.12 8.87
CA VAL A 130 -0.36 6.80 9.11
C VAL A 130 0.93 6.95 9.93
N LEU A 131 1.78 7.91 9.61
CA LEU A 131 3.01 8.17 10.37
C LEU A 131 2.71 8.64 11.81
N GLU A 132 1.69 9.49 11.99
CA GLU A 132 1.23 9.91 13.31
C GLU A 132 0.66 8.73 14.13
N ALA A 133 0.00 7.78 13.48
CA ALA A 133 -0.52 6.58 14.15
C ALA A 133 0.59 5.57 14.49
N ALA A 134 1.70 5.58 13.76
CA ALA A 134 2.84 4.69 13.99
C ALA A 134 3.83 5.22 15.05
N ALA A 135 3.72 6.48 15.46
CA ALA A 135 4.62 7.12 16.43
C ALA A 135 4.25 6.78 17.87
#